data_654f3ed6ec8ef006032e3d1c45be5bfc
#
_entry.id   654f3ed6ec8ef006032e3d1c45be5bfc
#
_cell.length_a   1.000
_cell.length_b   1.000
_cell.length_c   1.000
_cell.angle_alpha   90.00
_cell.angle_beta   90.00
_cell.angle_gamma   90.00
#
_symmetry.space_group_name_H-M   'P 1'
#
loop_
_entity.id
_entity.type
_entity.pdbx_description
1 polymer ?
#
loop_
_entity_poly.entity_id
_entity_poly.type
_entity_poly.pdbx_seq_one_letter_code
_entity_poly.pdbx_strand_id
1 'polypeptide(L)'
;MSDRLRELPELPDLPELLDEHGLGGVPEEPLRHDGWSGAELTRLTRSDGQRFVLKRDSHALDWIARVTGDDPELREAWLVRFNPVLPDPVRLPHLGAARDGVTIALLMPDLTGTLLAWEQPIDVPTLERVLDALAALHRAPWHEALPPAFPWTDRSRRLLLLTRVAATEYHAAGLQFGARFLGGWDAFDRLAPPAAAALMRQLSDDPRPLLTALDRLPATGLHGDLKLGNVGLATDGGVPLIDWQMTLVAPVAVELGWFLVSNIAGLPLPPEEILQRYRRAAGRPDDDAWAAERDLAVLTGLMLRGWRKGLDAEAGLRLPHGWTAAEDLTWWSREAVAAGDRLQ
;
A
#
# COMPACT_ATOMS: atom_id res chain seq x y z
N MET A 1 27.23 -26.31 -9.85
CA MET A 1 26.31 -25.17 -9.61
C MET A 1 25.95 -25.27 -8.14
N SER A 2 26.83 -24.70 -7.31
CA SER A 2 26.84 -24.93 -5.84
C SER A 2 25.83 -24.02 -5.16
N ASP A 3 24.91 -24.64 -4.43
CA ASP A 3 23.99 -24.07 -3.48
C ASP A 3 24.66 -23.07 -2.52
N ARG A 4 24.49 -21.80 -2.79
CA ARG A 4 24.47 -20.79 -1.74
C ARG A 4 23.00 -20.43 -1.50
N LEU A 5 22.27 -21.33 -0.88
CA LEU A 5 21.24 -20.95 0.06
C LEU A 5 21.98 -20.13 1.11
N ARG A 6 21.97 -18.80 0.98
CA ARG A 6 22.35 -17.94 2.08
C ARG A 6 21.39 -18.31 3.19
N GLU A 7 21.90 -18.95 4.26
CA GLU A 7 21.15 -19.13 5.48
C GLU A 7 20.56 -17.77 5.83
N LEU A 8 19.25 -17.75 6.02
CA LEU A 8 18.55 -16.52 6.42
C LEU A 8 19.20 -16.06 7.74
N PRO A 9 19.66 -14.82 7.86
CA PRO A 9 20.13 -14.33 9.14
C PRO A 9 18.99 -14.46 10.13
N GLU A 10 19.24 -15.11 11.26
CA GLU A 10 18.23 -15.21 12.33
C GLU A 10 17.88 -13.81 12.84
N LEU A 11 16.63 -13.62 13.25
CA LEU A 11 16.23 -12.39 13.95
C LEU A 11 16.82 -12.42 15.36
N PRO A 12 17.50 -11.37 15.82
CA PRO A 12 17.94 -11.25 17.19
C PRO A 12 16.73 -11.20 18.13
N ASP A 13 16.96 -11.39 19.42
CA ASP A 13 15.95 -11.09 20.43
C ASP A 13 15.79 -9.57 20.62
N LEU A 14 14.59 -9.13 21.01
CA LEU A 14 14.31 -7.69 21.17
C LEU A 14 15.28 -6.96 22.12
N PRO A 15 15.67 -7.51 23.29
CA PRO A 15 16.66 -6.86 24.15
C PRO A 15 17.99 -6.58 23.45
N GLU A 16 18.48 -7.51 22.62
CA GLU A 16 19.72 -7.35 21.85
C GLU A 16 19.61 -6.17 20.88
N LEU A 17 18.52 -6.10 20.09
CA LEU A 17 18.26 -4.99 19.19
C LEU A 17 18.17 -3.65 19.92
N LEU A 18 17.50 -3.60 21.07
CA LEU A 18 17.38 -2.38 21.86
C LEU A 18 18.72 -1.93 22.45
N ASP A 19 19.52 -2.86 22.95
CA ASP A 19 20.86 -2.57 23.51
C ASP A 19 21.82 -2.03 22.42
N GLU A 20 21.79 -2.60 21.21
CA GLU A 20 22.58 -2.13 20.06
C GLU A 20 22.31 -0.65 19.75
N HIS A 21 21.06 -0.20 19.94
CA HIS A 21 20.66 1.18 19.67
C HIS A 21 20.64 2.08 20.93
N GLY A 22 21.15 1.59 22.08
CA GLY A 22 21.20 2.32 23.34
C GLY A 22 19.81 2.60 23.92
N LEU A 23 18.88 1.66 23.71
CA LEU A 23 17.48 1.72 24.15
C LEU A 23 17.16 0.66 25.23
N GLY A 24 18.14 -0.12 25.66
CA GLY A 24 17.97 -1.12 26.74
C GLY A 24 17.46 -0.47 28.01
N GLY A 25 16.37 -0.98 28.58
CA GLY A 25 15.73 -0.46 29.78
C GLY A 25 15.02 0.89 29.64
N VAL A 26 14.91 1.45 28.43
CA VAL A 26 14.14 2.69 28.18
C VAL A 26 12.65 2.38 28.31
N PRO A 27 11.87 3.18 29.08
CA PRO A 27 10.42 3.01 29.17
C PRO A 27 9.72 3.17 27.83
N GLU A 28 8.73 2.31 27.59
CA GLU A 28 7.89 2.35 26.41
C GLU A 28 6.62 3.16 26.67
N GLU A 29 6.32 4.11 25.78
CA GLU A 29 5.11 4.93 25.81
C GLU A 29 4.17 4.50 24.69
N PRO A 30 2.95 4.00 24.98
CA PRO A 30 2.01 3.61 23.92
C PRO A 30 1.68 4.74 22.94
N LEU A 31 1.73 4.45 21.64
CA LEU A 31 1.31 5.36 20.59
C LEU A 31 -0.07 4.95 20.05
N ARG A 32 -0.99 5.92 19.99
CA ARG A 32 -2.28 5.70 19.31
C ARG A 32 -2.10 5.81 17.81
N HIS A 33 -2.71 4.92 17.09
CA HIS A 33 -2.72 4.92 15.63
C HIS A 33 -4.06 4.38 15.11
N ASP A 34 -4.37 4.68 13.84
CA ASP A 34 -5.60 4.26 13.16
C ASP A 34 -5.35 3.07 12.22
N GLY A 35 -4.23 2.37 12.38
CA GLY A 35 -3.88 1.19 11.59
C GLY A 35 -4.88 0.04 11.82
N TRP A 36 -5.15 -0.73 10.77
CA TRP A 36 -6.13 -1.82 10.80
C TRP A 36 -5.49 -3.20 10.97
N SER A 37 -4.17 -3.30 10.95
CA SER A 37 -3.46 -4.58 11.06
C SER A 37 -3.59 -5.23 12.45
N GLY A 38 -3.73 -4.41 13.50
CA GLY A 38 -3.69 -4.87 14.89
C GLY A 38 -2.31 -4.72 15.53
N ALA A 39 -1.33 -4.18 14.81
CA ALA A 39 0.01 -3.91 15.35
C ALA A 39 -0.03 -2.98 16.55
N GLU A 40 0.85 -3.18 17.52
CA GLU A 40 1.07 -2.27 18.63
C GLU A 40 2.25 -1.35 18.35
N LEU A 41 2.07 -0.05 18.60
CA LEU A 41 3.13 0.95 18.47
C LEU A 41 3.47 1.52 19.84
N THR A 42 4.77 1.57 20.15
CA THR A 42 5.27 2.27 21.32
C THR A 42 6.40 3.22 20.94
N ARG A 43 6.54 4.30 21.71
CA ARG A 43 7.62 5.27 21.59
C ARG A 43 8.67 4.98 22.65
N LEU A 44 9.93 5.09 22.25
CA LEU A 44 11.10 5.05 23.11
C LEU A 44 11.83 6.37 23.01
N THR A 45 12.20 6.98 24.13
CA THR A 45 12.98 8.22 24.16
C THR A 45 14.32 7.95 24.81
N ARG A 46 15.37 7.97 24.00
CA ARG A 46 16.75 7.76 24.49
C ARG A 46 17.21 8.93 25.37
N SER A 47 18.21 8.72 26.19
CA SER A 47 18.72 9.72 27.16
C SER A 47 19.21 11.03 26.51
N ASP A 48 19.59 10.99 25.24
CA ASP A 48 19.97 12.18 24.45
C ASP A 48 18.77 12.93 23.84
N GLY A 49 17.53 12.47 24.12
CA GLY A 49 16.28 13.04 23.61
C GLY A 49 15.88 12.53 22.23
N GLN A 50 16.66 11.67 21.59
CA GLN A 50 16.26 11.06 20.33
C GLN A 50 15.11 10.07 20.55
N ARG A 51 14.11 10.12 19.67
CA ARG A 51 12.90 9.30 19.77
C ARG A 51 12.87 8.22 18.69
N PHE A 52 12.35 7.07 19.06
CA PHE A 52 12.18 5.91 18.22
C PHE A 52 10.77 5.36 18.35
N VAL A 53 10.33 4.61 17.37
CA VAL A 53 9.08 3.87 17.39
C VAL A 53 9.41 2.39 17.27
N LEU A 54 8.80 1.60 18.13
CA LEU A 54 8.81 0.15 18.09
C LEU A 54 7.41 -0.32 17.67
N LYS A 55 7.32 -0.99 16.51
CA LYS A 55 6.11 -1.64 16.00
C LYS A 55 6.20 -3.12 16.35
N ARG A 56 5.24 -3.64 17.13
CA ARG A 56 5.07 -5.07 17.39
C ARG A 56 3.89 -5.60 16.62
N ASP A 57 4.11 -6.68 15.91
CA ASP A 57 3.07 -7.34 15.14
C ASP A 57 3.28 -8.86 15.14
N SER A 58 2.28 -9.60 14.73
CA SER A 58 2.39 -11.04 14.52
C SER A 58 1.41 -11.51 13.44
N HIS A 59 1.77 -12.58 12.77
CA HIS A 59 0.87 -13.23 11.81
C HIS A 59 -0.49 -13.60 12.43
N ALA A 60 -0.55 -13.88 13.74
CA ALA A 60 -1.79 -14.19 14.44
C ALA A 60 -2.69 -12.97 14.65
N LEU A 61 -2.12 -11.79 14.87
CA LEU A 61 -2.83 -10.53 15.08
C LEU A 61 -3.16 -9.84 13.76
N ASP A 62 -2.20 -9.78 12.83
CA ASP A 62 -2.38 -9.08 11.55
C ASP A 62 -3.26 -9.89 10.58
N TRP A 63 -4.49 -9.42 10.39
CA TRP A 63 -5.40 -10.03 9.45
C TRP A 63 -4.93 -9.88 8.00
N ILE A 64 -4.23 -8.77 7.67
CA ILE A 64 -3.70 -8.51 6.33
C ILE A 64 -2.62 -9.56 6.00
N ALA A 65 -1.71 -9.82 6.94
CA ALA A 65 -0.71 -10.86 6.79
C ALA A 65 -1.35 -12.22 6.46
N ARG A 66 -2.38 -12.62 7.23
CA ARG A 66 -3.07 -13.89 7.00
C ARG A 66 -3.73 -13.97 5.63
N VAL A 67 -4.51 -12.97 5.24
CA VAL A 67 -5.27 -13.01 3.98
C VAL A 67 -4.40 -12.80 2.74
N THR A 68 -3.26 -12.14 2.87
CA THR A 68 -2.29 -11.96 1.78
C THR A 68 -1.26 -13.08 1.69
N GLY A 69 -1.32 -14.05 2.59
CA GLY A 69 -0.43 -15.21 2.58
C GLY A 69 1.00 -14.88 2.99
N ASP A 70 1.15 -14.01 3.99
CA ASP A 70 2.45 -13.68 4.54
C ASP A 70 3.08 -14.82 5.35
N ASP A 71 4.37 -14.74 5.50
CA ASP A 71 5.17 -15.61 6.36
C ASP A 71 4.92 -15.29 7.84
N PRO A 72 5.00 -16.27 8.77
CA PRO A 72 4.92 -16.01 10.20
C PRO A 72 5.94 -14.99 10.74
N GLU A 73 7.07 -14.82 10.06
CA GLU A 73 8.08 -13.80 10.41
C GLU A 73 7.77 -12.41 9.83
N LEU A 74 6.66 -12.25 9.15
CA LEU A 74 6.17 -11.03 8.53
C LEU A 74 7.09 -10.49 7.40
N ARG A 75 6.47 -10.17 6.28
CA ARG A 75 7.11 -9.66 5.06
C ARG A 75 7.93 -8.40 5.31
N GLU A 76 7.43 -7.50 6.14
CA GLU A 76 8.14 -6.27 6.49
C GLU A 76 9.43 -6.57 7.26
N ALA A 77 9.44 -7.54 8.18
CA ALA A 77 10.64 -7.94 8.89
C ALA A 77 11.69 -8.61 7.96
N TRP A 78 11.23 -9.37 6.97
CA TRP A 78 12.12 -9.88 5.94
C TRP A 78 12.77 -8.74 5.16
N LEU A 79 12.00 -7.75 4.72
CA LEU A 79 12.52 -6.60 4.00
C LEU A 79 13.56 -5.83 4.84
N VAL A 80 13.27 -5.58 6.11
CA VAL A 80 14.19 -4.89 7.04
C VAL A 80 15.47 -5.69 7.23
N ARG A 81 15.39 -6.99 7.38
CA ARG A 81 16.55 -7.89 7.55
C ARG A 81 17.47 -7.89 6.34
N PHE A 82 16.93 -7.92 5.13
CA PHE A 82 17.70 -7.89 3.91
C PHE A 82 18.16 -6.49 3.50
N ASN A 83 17.49 -5.48 3.98
CA ASN A 83 17.78 -4.06 3.77
C ASN A 83 18.22 -3.76 2.32
N PRO A 84 17.37 -3.99 1.31
CA PRO A 84 17.75 -3.77 -0.08
C PRO A 84 18.05 -2.30 -0.30
N VAL A 85 19.02 -2.02 -1.16
CA VAL A 85 19.33 -0.63 -1.57
C VAL A 85 18.18 -0.11 -2.40
N LEU A 86 17.41 0.82 -1.84
CA LEU A 86 16.34 1.51 -2.53
C LEU A 86 16.88 2.69 -3.35
N PRO A 87 16.22 3.06 -4.47
CA PRO A 87 16.65 4.19 -5.29
C PRO A 87 16.41 5.52 -4.60
N ASP A 88 17.30 6.49 -4.79
CA ASP A 88 17.05 7.86 -4.37
C ASP A 88 15.78 8.42 -5.03
N PRO A 89 14.93 9.17 -4.28
CA PRO A 89 15.10 9.60 -2.89
C PRO A 89 14.49 8.63 -1.85
N VAL A 90 14.02 7.44 -2.24
CA VAL A 90 13.32 6.50 -1.35
C VAL A 90 14.24 5.96 -0.25
N ARG A 91 13.72 5.86 0.97
CA ARG A 91 14.45 5.34 2.14
C ARG A 91 13.63 4.27 2.86
N LEU A 92 14.29 3.21 3.28
CA LEU A 92 13.78 2.28 4.28
C LEU A 92 14.25 2.79 5.66
N PRO A 93 13.36 3.36 6.50
CA PRO A 93 13.79 4.03 7.72
C PRO A 93 14.09 3.07 8.88
N HIS A 94 13.80 1.80 8.74
CA HIS A 94 13.95 0.81 9.79
C HIS A 94 15.41 0.61 10.18
N LEU A 95 15.66 0.48 11.46
CA LEU A 95 16.97 0.23 12.06
C LEU A 95 17.22 -1.26 12.27
N GLY A 96 16.15 -2.05 12.47
CA GLY A 96 16.25 -3.48 12.65
C GLY A 96 14.90 -4.13 12.90
N ALA A 97 14.92 -5.46 12.87
CA ALA A 97 13.83 -6.34 13.22
C ALA A 97 14.30 -7.38 14.25
N ALA A 98 13.45 -7.75 15.21
CA ALA A 98 13.78 -8.69 16.29
C ALA A 98 12.58 -9.58 16.65
N ARG A 99 12.85 -10.69 17.34
CA ARG A 99 11.81 -11.50 17.98
C ARG A 99 11.48 -10.90 19.35
N ASP A 100 10.18 -10.85 19.65
CA ASP A 100 9.67 -10.50 20.97
C ASP A 100 8.61 -11.54 21.39
N GLY A 101 9.08 -12.66 21.88
CA GLY A 101 8.22 -13.82 22.17
C GLY A 101 7.56 -14.37 20.90
N VAL A 102 6.24 -14.20 20.80
CA VAL A 102 5.43 -14.64 19.65
C VAL A 102 5.20 -13.53 18.61
N THR A 103 5.69 -12.34 18.89
CA THR A 103 5.59 -11.18 17.99
C THR A 103 6.92 -10.89 17.31
N ILE A 104 6.86 -10.10 16.25
CA ILE A 104 8.01 -9.50 15.59
C ILE A 104 8.00 -8.01 15.94
N ALA A 105 9.14 -7.50 16.35
CA ALA A 105 9.36 -6.11 16.65
C ALA A 105 10.19 -5.44 15.53
N LEU A 106 9.75 -4.28 15.09
CA LEU A 106 10.44 -3.44 14.10
C LEU A 106 10.80 -2.11 14.75
N LEU A 107 12.08 -1.77 14.75
CA LEU A 107 12.58 -0.52 15.32
C LEU A 107 12.84 0.49 14.21
N MET A 108 12.36 1.72 14.38
CA MET A 108 12.61 2.83 13.44
C MET A 108 12.74 4.16 14.19
N PRO A 109 13.34 5.21 13.60
CA PRO A 109 13.25 6.57 14.14
C PRO A 109 11.78 7.03 14.28
N ASP A 110 11.48 7.87 15.24
CA ASP A 110 10.17 8.52 15.32
C ASP A 110 10.00 9.51 14.16
N LEU A 111 9.19 9.16 13.18
CA LEU A 111 8.89 9.95 12.01
C LEU A 111 7.69 10.90 12.20
N THR A 112 7.22 11.08 13.44
CA THR A 112 6.16 12.05 13.74
C THR A 112 6.57 13.42 13.25
N GLY A 113 5.72 14.06 12.42
CA GLY A 113 6.03 15.34 11.78
C GLY A 113 6.82 15.24 10.46
N THR A 114 7.32 14.05 10.10
CA THR A 114 7.88 13.76 8.78
C THR A 114 6.85 13.06 7.88
N LEU A 115 6.05 12.16 8.46
CA LEU A 115 4.98 11.45 7.73
C LEU A 115 3.86 12.42 7.33
N LEU A 116 3.35 12.22 6.13
CA LEU A 116 2.15 12.91 5.66
C LEU A 116 0.91 12.38 6.39
N ALA A 117 -0.07 13.25 6.60
CA ALA A 117 -1.35 12.83 7.17
C ALA A 117 -2.24 12.24 6.09
N TRP A 118 -2.72 11.01 6.31
CA TRP A 118 -3.42 10.24 5.27
C TRP A 118 -4.69 10.92 4.72
N GLU A 119 -5.49 11.52 5.57
CA GLU A 119 -6.77 12.13 5.16
C GLU A 119 -6.70 13.67 5.09
N GLN A 120 -5.50 14.24 5.02
CA GLN A 120 -5.33 15.69 4.89
C GLN A 120 -4.86 16.09 3.49
N PRO A 121 -5.40 17.17 2.92
CA PRO A 121 -4.95 17.66 1.63
C PRO A 121 -3.47 18.03 1.64
N ILE A 122 -2.77 17.58 0.60
CA ILE A 122 -1.40 18.01 0.30
C ILE A 122 -1.42 19.03 -0.85
N ASP A 123 -0.36 19.78 -1.00
CA ASP A 123 -0.19 20.68 -2.15
C ASP A 123 0.42 19.95 -3.36
N VAL A 124 0.39 20.61 -4.52
CA VAL A 124 0.91 20.04 -5.76
C VAL A 124 2.42 19.78 -5.69
N PRO A 125 3.28 20.66 -5.15
CA PRO A 125 4.70 20.37 -4.98
C PRO A 125 4.97 19.12 -4.11
N THR A 126 4.21 18.93 -3.04
CA THR A 126 4.28 17.73 -2.20
C THR A 126 3.89 16.48 -3.00
N LEU A 127 2.80 16.54 -3.76
CA LEU A 127 2.40 15.44 -4.65
C LEU A 127 3.50 15.10 -5.66
N GLU A 128 4.13 16.09 -6.28
CA GLU A 128 5.21 15.89 -7.25
C GLU A 128 6.40 15.15 -6.61
N ARG A 129 6.82 15.54 -5.41
CA ARG A 129 7.87 14.80 -4.68
C ARG A 129 7.50 13.34 -4.43
N VAL A 130 6.24 13.07 -4.07
CA VAL A 130 5.76 11.70 -3.87
C VAL A 130 5.76 10.91 -5.18
N LEU A 131 5.31 11.52 -6.28
CA LEU A 131 5.28 10.87 -7.60
C LEU A 131 6.69 10.62 -8.15
N ASP A 132 7.64 11.51 -7.92
CA ASP A 132 9.05 11.33 -8.30
C ASP A 132 9.68 10.15 -7.55
N ALA A 133 9.44 10.07 -6.22
CA ALA A 133 9.91 8.96 -5.41
C ALA A 133 9.28 7.62 -5.86
N LEU A 134 7.99 7.62 -6.13
CA LEU A 134 7.26 6.44 -6.62
C LEU A 134 7.79 6.00 -7.98
N ALA A 135 7.99 6.95 -8.90
CA ALA A 135 8.56 6.66 -10.21
C ALA A 135 10.01 6.12 -10.12
N ALA A 136 10.81 6.62 -9.19
CA ALA A 136 12.16 6.10 -8.93
C ALA A 136 12.09 4.67 -8.40
N LEU A 137 11.23 4.38 -7.43
CA LEU A 137 11.02 3.04 -6.86
C LEU A 137 10.64 2.04 -7.95
N HIS A 138 9.71 2.40 -8.82
CA HIS A 138 9.20 1.52 -9.87
C HIS A 138 10.21 1.25 -11.01
N ARG A 139 11.16 2.15 -11.25
CA ARG A 139 12.20 1.95 -12.26
C ARG A 139 13.36 1.09 -11.78
N ALA A 140 13.57 1.00 -10.48
CA ALA A 140 14.72 0.30 -9.92
C ALA A 140 14.43 -1.19 -9.68
N PRO A 141 15.34 -2.09 -10.01
CA PRO A 141 15.19 -3.53 -9.78
C PRO A 141 15.53 -3.94 -8.33
N TRP A 142 15.19 -3.11 -7.34
CA TRP A 142 15.54 -3.32 -5.93
C TRP A 142 15.04 -4.66 -5.38
N HIS A 143 13.93 -5.16 -5.92
CA HIS A 143 13.34 -6.43 -5.54
C HIS A 143 14.21 -7.65 -5.91
N GLU A 144 15.08 -7.53 -6.92
CA GLU A 144 16.01 -8.59 -7.32
C GLU A 144 17.12 -8.84 -6.28
N ALA A 145 17.33 -7.90 -5.36
CA ALA A 145 18.27 -8.06 -4.25
C ALA A 145 17.71 -8.96 -3.12
N LEU A 146 16.42 -9.24 -3.12
CA LEU A 146 15.77 -10.08 -2.14
C LEU A 146 15.89 -11.57 -2.52
N PRO A 147 15.91 -12.49 -1.53
CA PRO A 147 16.06 -13.90 -1.81
C PRO A 147 14.84 -14.48 -2.52
N PRO A 148 14.99 -15.59 -3.28
CA PRO A 148 13.85 -16.25 -3.92
C PRO A 148 12.76 -16.71 -2.96
N ALA A 149 13.11 -16.95 -1.69
CA ALA A 149 12.17 -17.34 -0.63
C ALA A 149 11.45 -16.14 0.00
N PHE A 150 11.68 -14.91 -0.46
CA PHE A 150 10.99 -13.74 0.08
C PHE A 150 9.47 -13.90 -0.07
N PRO A 151 8.69 -13.68 1.00
CA PRO A 151 7.25 -13.98 1.03
C PRO A 151 6.41 -12.88 0.34
N TRP A 152 6.62 -12.68 -0.95
CA TRP A 152 5.86 -11.69 -1.74
C TRP A 152 4.35 -11.84 -1.56
N THR A 153 3.65 -10.71 -1.46
CA THR A 153 2.18 -10.73 -1.53
C THR A 153 1.74 -11.34 -2.87
N ASP A 154 0.88 -12.35 -2.80
CA ASP A 154 0.25 -12.90 -4.00
C ASP A 154 -0.63 -11.83 -4.68
N ARG A 155 -0.41 -11.63 -5.97
CA ARG A 155 -1.11 -10.59 -6.74
C ARG A 155 -2.62 -10.80 -6.78
N SER A 156 -3.09 -12.03 -6.91
CA SER A 156 -4.51 -12.33 -6.90
C SER A 156 -5.14 -12.00 -5.55
N ARG A 157 -4.51 -12.44 -4.45
CA ARG A 157 -4.96 -12.09 -3.09
C ARG A 157 -4.95 -10.60 -2.86
N ARG A 158 -3.94 -9.89 -3.38
CA ARG A 158 -3.89 -8.42 -3.27
C ARG A 158 -5.07 -7.75 -3.97
N LEU A 159 -5.41 -8.16 -5.20
CA LEU A 159 -6.51 -7.61 -5.97
C LEU A 159 -7.88 -7.93 -5.37
N LEU A 160 -8.02 -9.12 -4.78
CA LEU A 160 -9.29 -9.56 -4.19
C LEU A 160 -9.51 -9.06 -2.76
N LEU A 161 -8.49 -8.49 -2.12
CA LEU A 161 -8.45 -8.17 -0.68
C LEU A 161 -9.67 -7.39 -0.17
N LEU A 162 -10.22 -6.46 -0.94
CA LEU A 162 -11.30 -5.56 -0.53
C LEU A 162 -12.54 -5.67 -1.43
N THR A 163 -12.63 -6.74 -2.21
CA THR A 163 -13.80 -7.00 -3.07
C THR A 163 -15.04 -7.35 -2.25
N ARG A 164 -16.21 -7.34 -2.91
CA ARG A 164 -17.46 -7.78 -2.28
C ARG A 164 -17.39 -9.21 -1.75
N VAL A 165 -16.75 -10.11 -2.49
CA VAL A 165 -16.58 -11.52 -2.07
C VAL A 165 -15.79 -11.58 -0.76
N ALA A 166 -14.62 -10.96 -0.72
CA ALA A 166 -13.80 -10.90 0.50
C ALA A 166 -14.54 -10.21 1.66
N ALA A 167 -15.24 -9.10 1.39
CA ALA A 167 -16.04 -8.39 2.40
C ALA A 167 -17.13 -9.28 3.03
N THR A 168 -17.75 -10.16 2.22
CA THR A 168 -18.72 -11.14 2.71
C THR A 168 -18.08 -12.16 3.64
N GLU A 169 -16.91 -12.67 3.28
CA GLU A 169 -16.13 -13.60 4.12
C GLU A 169 -15.70 -12.95 5.44
N TYR A 170 -15.20 -11.70 5.39
CA TYR A 170 -14.80 -10.97 6.58
C TYR A 170 -15.97 -10.71 7.52
N HIS A 171 -17.12 -10.34 6.97
CA HIS A 171 -18.34 -10.15 7.77
C HIS A 171 -18.80 -11.46 8.42
N ALA A 172 -18.80 -12.55 7.67
CA ALA A 172 -19.14 -13.88 8.20
C ALA A 172 -18.16 -14.35 9.27
N ALA A 173 -16.89 -13.96 9.18
CA ALA A 173 -15.86 -14.23 10.18
C ALA A 173 -15.94 -13.29 11.40
N GLY A 174 -16.89 -12.35 11.46
CA GLY A 174 -17.07 -11.42 12.58
C GLY A 174 -16.06 -10.27 12.62
N LEU A 175 -15.33 -10.02 11.54
CA LEU A 175 -14.39 -8.90 11.47
C LEU A 175 -15.17 -7.58 11.31
N GLN A 176 -14.88 -6.62 12.20
CA GLN A 176 -15.66 -5.37 12.30
C GLN A 176 -15.74 -4.56 11.01
N PHE A 177 -14.67 -4.58 10.22
CA PHE A 177 -14.60 -3.86 8.94
C PHE A 177 -15.40 -4.54 7.82
N GLY A 178 -15.74 -5.84 7.94
CA GLY A 178 -16.49 -6.57 6.92
C GLY A 178 -17.84 -5.94 6.60
N ALA A 179 -18.62 -5.57 7.63
CA ALA A 179 -19.88 -4.87 7.45
C ALA A 179 -19.72 -3.52 6.74
N ARG A 180 -18.67 -2.76 7.06
CA ARG A 180 -18.36 -1.47 6.42
C ARG A 180 -18.06 -1.64 4.94
N PHE A 181 -17.26 -2.64 4.57
CA PHE A 181 -16.95 -2.92 3.17
C PHE A 181 -18.18 -3.34 2.39
N LEU A 182 -19.01 -4.22 2.96
CA LEU A 182 -20.28 -4.63 2.34
C LEU A 182 -21.21 -3.43 2.13
N GLY A 183 -21.45 -2.62 3.17
CA GLY A 183 -22.26 -1.40 3.05
C GLY A 183 -21.73 -0.45 1.96
N GLY A 184 -20.40 -0.37 1.82
CA GLY A 184 -19.76 0.41 0.75
C GLY A 184 -20.00 -0.16 -0.64
N TRP A 185 -19.94 -1.46 -0.82
CA TRP A 185 -20.26 -2.11 -2.09
C TRP A 185 -21.77 -1.99 -2.41
N ASP A 186 -22.64 -2.01 -1.40
CA ASP A 186 -24.08 -1.77 -1.60
C ASP A 186 -24.34 -0.32 -2.03
N ALA A 187 -23.63 0.65 -1.45
CA ALA A 187 -23.70 2.05 -1.89
C ALA A 187 -23.16 2.20 -3.32
N PHE A 188 -22.05 1.55 -3.65
CA PHE A 188 -21.51 1.53 -5.01
C PHE A 188 -22.53 1.00 -6.01
N ASP A 189 -23.16 -0.13 -5.74
CA ASP A 189 -24.15 -0.74 -6.63
C ASP A 189 -25.39 0.15 -6.84
N ARG A 190 -25.76 0.97 -5.86
CA ARG A 190 -26.89 1.92 -5.99
C ARG A 190 -26.53 3.18 -6.76
N LEU A 191 -25.29 3.66 -6.63
CA LEU A 191 -24.88 5.00 -7.09
C LEU A 191 -24.06 4.97 -8.37
N ALA A 192 -23.31 3.91 -8.64
CA ALA A 192 -22.54 3.77 -9.85
C ALA A 192 -23.42 3.42 -11.06
N PRO A 193 -23.01 3.76 -12.29
CA PRO A 193 -23.66 3.28 -13.50
C PRO A 193 -23.78 1.75 -13.50
N PRO A 194 -24.91 1.17 -13.96
CA PRO A 194 -25.15 -0.28 -13.92
C PRO A 194 -24.06 -1.12 -14.59
N ALA A 195 -23.44 -0.63 -15.67
CA ALA A 195 -22.36 -1.30 -16.36
C ALA A 195 -21.11 -1.43 -15.48
N ALA A 196 -20.75 -0.37 -14.74
CA ALA A 196 -19.62 -0.39 -13.82
C ALA A 196 -19.88 -1.34 -12.63
N ALA A 197 -21.09 -1.33 -12.08
CA ALA A 197 -21.47 -2.25 -11.01
C ALA A 197 -21.42 -3.72 -11.48
N ALA A 198 -21.87 -4.00 -12.69
CA ALA A 198 -21.81 -5.33 -13.30
C ALA A 198 -20.35 -5.77 -13.53
N LEU A 199 -19.51 -4.89 -14.06
CA LEU A 199 -18.07 -5.15 -14.28
C LEU A 199 -17.35 -5.47 -12.97
N MET A 200 -17.56 -4.67 -11.92
CA MET A 200 -16.91 -4.91 -10.62
C MET A 200 -17.36 -6.24 -9.98
N ARG A 201 -18.62 -6.61 -10.11
CA ARG A 201 -19.10 -7.94 -9.67
C ARG A 201 -18.42 -9.06 -10.47
N GLN A 202 -18.40 -8.95 -11.80
CA GLN A 202 -17.77 -9.95 -12.66
C GLN A 202 -16.28 -10.14 -12.32
N LEU A 203 -15.50 -9.06 -12.16
CA LEU A 203 -14.09 -9.13 -11.82
C LEU A 203 -13.84 -9.62 -10.37
N SER A 204 -14.78 -9.39 -9.45
CA SER A 204 -14.73 -9.94 -8.11
C SER A 204 -14.96 -11.45 -8.09
N ASP A 205 -15.88 -11.95 -8.93
CA ASP A 205 -16.21 -13.37 -9.04
C ASP A 205 -15.15 -14.12 -9.86
N ASP A 206 -14.61 -13.47 -10.91
CA ASP A 206 -13.56 -14.03 -11.76
C ASP A 206 -12.49 -12.96 -12.12
N PRO A 207 -11.38 -12.89 -11.37
CA PRO A 207 -10.32 -11.92 -11.64
C PRO A 207 -9.40 -12.31 -12.80
N ARG A 208 -9.55 -13.51 -13.39
CA ARG A 208 -8.63 -14.03 -14.43
C ARG A 208 -8.47 -13.08 -15.63
N PRO A 209 -9.51 -12.45 -16.17
CA PRO A 209 -9.33 -11.51 -17.30
C PRO A 209 -8.39 -10.34 -16.93
N LEU A 210 -8.57 -9.76 -15.74
CA LEU A 210 -7.71 -8.69 -15.25
C LEU A 210 -6.29 -9.18 -14.96
N LEU A 211 -6.12 -10.33 -14.32
CA LEU A 211 -4.82 -10.93 -14.05
C LEU A 211 -4.06 -11.22 -15.36
N THR A 212 -4.74 -11.80 -16.37
CA THR A 212 -4.15 -12.07 -17.68
C THR A 212 -3.72 -10.79 -18.40
N ALA A 213 -4.48 -9.70 -18.29
CA ALA A 213 -4.09 -8.41 -18.85
C ALA A 213 -2.88 -7.82 -18.14
N LEU A 214 -2.83 -7.92 -16.81
CA LEU A 214 -1.67 -7.51 -16.02
C LEU A 214 -0.42 -8.32 -16.37
N ASP A 215 -0.54 -9.63 -16.67
CA ASP A 215 0.59 -10.48 -17.06
C ASP A 215 1.29 -10.04 -18.36
N ARG A 216 0.64 -9.22 -19.17
CA ARG A 216 1.21 -8.67 -20.40
C ARG A 216 2.09 -7.44 -20.17
N LEU A 217 2.05 -6.85 -18.98
CA LEU A 217 2.83 -5.68 -18.60
C LEU A 217 4.10 -6.09 -17.84
N PRO A 218 5.19 -5.31 -17.95
CA PRO A 218 6.38 -5.54 -17.14
C PRO A 218 6.06 -5.39 -15.65
N ALA A 219 6.58 -6.32 -14.86
CA ALA A 219 6.45 -6.30 -13.40
C ALA A 219 7.71 -5.71 -12.75
N THR A 220 7.53 -5.08 -11.61
CA THR A 220 8.59 -4.55 -10.75
C THR A 220 8.23 -4.73 -9.28
N GLY A 221 9.18 -4.46 -8.38
CA GLY A 221 8.90 -4.41 -6.94
C GLY A 221 8.04 -3.20 -6.59
N LEU A 222 6.92 -3.43 -5.90
CA LEU A 222 5.99 -2.41 -5.45
C LEU A 222 5.94 -2.38 -3.92
N HIS A 223 5.67 -1.22 -3.35
CA HIS A 223 5.39 -1.09 -1.92
C HIS A 223 4.09 -1.81 -1.53
N GLY A 224 3.07 -1.74 -2.38
CA GLY A 224 1.81 -2.45 -2.25
C GLY A 224 0.76 -1.77 -1.37
N ASP A 225 1.14 -0.86 -0.47
CA ASP A 225 0.22 -0.07 0.38
C ASP A 225 0.62 1.41 0.46
N LEU A 226 0.87 2.03 -0.70
CA LEU A 226 1.31 3.43 -0.73
C LEU A 226 0.16 4.39 -0.44
N LYS A 227 -0.15 4.55 0.85
CA LYS A 227 -0.98 5.63 1.39
C LYS A 227 -0.10 6.82 1.75
N LEU A 228 -0.63 8.06 1.70
CA LEU A 228 0.11 9.24 2.15
C LEU A 228 0.62 9.07 3.59
N GLY A 229 -0.16 8.44 4.46
CA GLY A 229 0.26 8.14 5.83
C GLY A 229 1.49 7.21 5.96
N ASN A 230 1.85 6.50 4.89
CA ASN A 230 3.04 5.65 4.82
C ASN A 230 4.24 6.35 4.17
N VAL A 231 4.08 7.62 3.79
CA VAL A 231 5.10 8.41 3.08
C VAL A 231 5.58 9.55 3.98
N GLY A 232 6.87 9.62 4.19
CA GLY A 232 7.51 10.74 4.85
C GLY A 232 8.22 11.68 3.87
N LEU A 233 8.38 12.94 4.26
CA LEU A 233 9.15 13.93 3.51
C LEU A 233 10.22 14.53 4.44
N ALA A 234 11.44 13.97 4.36
CA ALA A 234 12.55 14.46 5.17
C ALA A 234 13.10 15.79 4.63
N THR A 235 13.73 16.55 5.53
CA THR A 235 14.30 17.88 5.21
C THR A 235 15.51 17.80 4.28
N ASP A 236 16.20 16.68 4.26
CA ASP A 236 17.32 16.40 3.37
C ASP A 236 16.91 15.95 1.95
N GLY A 237 15.59 15.94 1.69
CA GLY A 237 15.02 15.50 0.42
C GLY A 237 14.68 14.01 0.36
N GLY A 238 15.06 13.22 1.35
CA GLY A 238 14.72 11.79 1.43
C GLY A 238 13.21 11.57 1.59
N VAL A 239 12.74 10.44 1.10
CA VAL A 239 11.34 10.01 1.18
C VAL A 239 11.28 8.66 1.89
N PRO A 240 11.25 8.65 3.24
CA PRO A 240 11.07 7.41 3.98
C PRO A 240 9.69 6.82 3.72
N LEU A 241 9.65 5.52 3.44
CA LEU A 241 8.43 4.72 3.29
C LEU A 241 8.37 3.69 4.41
N ILE A 242 7.20 3.58 5.05
CA ILE A 242 6.91 2.64 6.14
C ILE A 242 5.76 1.71 5.77
N ASP A 243 5.58 0.63 6.53
CA ASP A 243 4.47 -0.32 6.37
C ASP A 243 4.52 -1.10 5.04
N TRP A 244 5.63 -1.82 4.85
CA TRP A 244 5.90 -2.64 3.66
C TRP A 244 5.19 -4.02 3.67
N GLN A 245 4.19 -4.17 4.52
CA GLN A 245 3.49 -5.43 4.74
C GLN A 245 2.82 -6.00 3.48
N MET A 246 2.46 -5.15 2.50
CA MET A 246 1.82 -5.58 1.26
C MET A 246 2.75 -5.57 0.05
N THR A 247 4.07 -5.53 0.25
CA THR A 247 5.02 -5.51 -0.88
C THR A 247 4.86 -6.72 -1.79
N LEU A 248 4.93 -6.48 -3.10
CA LEU A 248 4.69 -7.49 -4.13
C LEU A 248 5.49 -7.19 -5.40
N VAL A 249 5.60 -8.20 -6.27
CA VAL A 249 6.10 -8.01 -7.64
C VAL A 249 4.90 -8.03 -8.59
N ALA A 250 4.63 -6.88 -9.20
CA ALA A 250 3.50 -6.71 -10.11
C ALA A 250 3.73 -5.54 -11.09
N PRO A 251 2.89 -5.39 -12.13
CA PRO A 251 2.86 -4.18 -12.93
C PRO A 251 2.54 -2.93 -12.10
N VAL A 252 3.14 -1.82 -12.47
CA VAL A 252 2.98 -0.52 -11.80
C VAL A 252 1.51 -0.09 -11.70
N ALA A 253 0.68 -0.50 -12.65
CA ALA A 253 -0.77 -0.29 -12.65
C ALA A 253 -1.44 -0.65 -11.31
N VAL A 254 -0.97 -1.71 -10.63
CA VAL A 254 -1.53 -2.15 -9.35
C VAL A 254 -1.32 -1.11 -8.25
N GLU A 255 -0.13 -0.54 -8.16
CA GLU A 255 0.18 0.48 -7.15
C GLU A 255 -0.39 1.85 -7.50
N LEU A 256 -0.36 2.24 -8.78
CA LEU A 256 -1.00 3.49 -9.23
C LEU A 256 -2.50 3.49 -8.95
N GLY A 257 -3.19 2.39 -9.27
CA GLY A 257 -4.60 2.23 -8.94
C GLY A 257 -4.86 2.38 -7.45
N TRP A 258 -4.06 1.70 -6.62
CA TRP A 258 -4.14 1.81 -5.16
C TRP A 258 -3.83 3.22 -4.66
N PHE A 259 -2.76 3.85 -5.14
CA PHE A 259 -2.37 5.20 -4.75
C PHE A 259 -3.49 6.22 -4.97
N LEU A 260 -4.11 6.20 -6.16
CA LEU A 260 -5.19 7.12 -6.51
C LEU A 260 -6.44 6.94 -5.65
N VAL A 261 -6.87 5.70 -5.42
CA VAL A 261 -8.13 5.44 -4.68
C VAL A 261 -7.95 5.54 -3.17
N SER A 262 -6.74 5.28 -2.65
CA SER A 262 -6.49 5.31 -1.20
C SER A 262 -6.30 6.71 -0.67
N ASN A 263 -5.81 7.63 -1.50
CA ASN A 263 -5.40 8.95 -1.10
C ASN A 263 -6.36 10.06 -1.55
N ILE A 264 -7.54 9.71 -2.03
CA ILE A 264 -8.49 10.65 -2.64
C ILE A 264 -8.79 11.88 -1.78
N ALA A 265 -8.84 11.71 -0.45
CA ALA A 265 -9.08 12.81 0.49
C ALA A 265 -7.89 13.78 0.61
N GLY A 266 -6.68 13.35 0.22
CA GLY A 266 -5.45 14.15 0.29
C GLY A 266 -4.98 14.69 -1.07
N LEU A 267 -5.46 14.14 -2.18
CA LEU A 267 -4.93 14.47 -3.51
C LEU A 267 -5.46 15.81 -4.05
N PRO A 268 -4.56 16.75 -4.43
CA PRO A 268 -4.95 18.11 -4.85
C PRO A 268 -5.40 18.19 -6.32
N LEU A 269 -5.30 17.10 -7.09
CA LEU A 269 -5.57 17.06 -8.53
C LEU A 269 -6.48 15.88 -8.87
N PRO A 270 -7.24 15.97 -9.99
CA PRO A 270 -8.03 14.85 -10.50
C PRO A 270 -7.16 13.65 -10.88
N PRO A 271 -7.69 12.41 -10.84
CA PRO A 271 -6.93 11.19 -11.10
C PRO A 271 -6.17 11.19 -12.43
N GLU A 272 -6.78 11.67 -13.50
CA GLU A 272 -6.15 11.74 -14.83
C GLU A 272 -4.91 12.62 -14.82
N GLU A 273 -4.97 13.78 -14.18
CA GLU A 273 -3.83 14.70 -14.12
C GLU A 273 -2.68 14.10 -13.32
N ILE A 274 -2.99 13.36 -12.24
CA ILE A 274 -2.00 12.66 -11.43
C ILE A 274 -1.32 11.55 -12.25
N LEU A 275 -2.08 10.76 -12.99
CA LEU A 275 -1.54 9.73 -13.89
C LEU A 275 -0.59 10.33 -14.93
N GLN A 276 -0.94 11.46 -15.53
CA GLN A 276 -0.09 12.15 -16.49
C GLN A 276 1.18 12.72 -15.85
N ARG A 277 1.11 13.20 -14.59
CA ARG A 277 2.29 13.66 -13.85
C ARG A 277 3.20 12.48 -13.53
N TYR A 278 2.64 11.38 -13.02
CA TYR A 278 3.42 10.16 -12.80
C TYR A 278 4.09 9.67 -14.09
N ARG A 279 3.37 9.62 -15.22
CA ARG A 279 3.93 9.23 -16.51
C ARG A 279 5.17 10.04 -16.86
N ARG A 280 5.12 11.37 -16.68
CA ARG A 280 6.26 12.26 -16.92
C ARG A 280 7.40 12.01 -15.93
N ALA A 281 7.12 11.86 -14.64
CA ALA A 281 8.11 11.54 -13.62
C ALA A 281 8.82 10.19 -13.91
N ALA A 282 8.07 9.22 -14.42
CA ALA A 282 8.59 7.91 -14.82
C ALA A 282 9.35 7.93 -16.17
N GLY A 283 9.35 9.08 -16.88
CA GLY A 283 9.99 9.21 -18.19
C GLY A 283 9.32 8.36 -19.27
N ARG A 284 8.01 8.07 -19.14
CA ARG A 284 7.28 7.19 -20.06
C ARG A 284 6.63 7.98 -21.21
N PRO A 285 6.71 7.45 -22.44
CA PRO A 285 6.03 8.06 -23.59
C PRO A 285 4.51 8.01 -23.40
N ASP A 286 3.81 8.85 -24.17
CA ASP A 286 2.35 8.83 -24.27
C ASP A 286 1.96 7.96 -25.45
N ASP A 287 1.93 6.67 -25.22
CA ASP A 287 1.72 5.63 -26.23
C ASP A 287 0.70 4.57 -25.77
N ASP A 288 0.44 3.60 -26.63
CA ASP A 288 -0.50 2.51 -26.37
C ASP A 288 -0.11 1.67 -25.15
N ALA A 289 1.19 1.52 -24.87
CA ALA A 289 1.65 0.79 -23.69
C ALA A 289 1.30 1.53 -22.40
N TRP A 290 1.46 2.86 -22.39
CA TRP A 290 1.00 3.68 -21.27
C TRP A 290 -0.52 3.68 -21.15
N ALA A 291 -1.25 3.77 -22.28
CA ALA A 291 -2.71 3.72 -22.27
C ALA A 291 -3.23 2.41 -21.64
N ALA A 292 -2.63 1.27 -22.00
CA ALA A 292 -2.98 -0.02 -21.40
C ALA A 292 -2.69 -0.06 -19.89
N GLU A 293 -1.54 0.48 -19.44
CA GLU A 293 -1.19 0.52 -18.02
C GLU A 293 -2.12 1.44 -17.23
N ARG A 294 -2.47 2.61 -17.78
CA ARG A 294 -3.46 3.52 -17.22
C ARG A 294 -4.83 2.84 -17.04
N ASP A 295 -5.29 2.14 -18.06
CA ASP A 295 -6.56 1.40 -18.00
C ASP A 295 -6.56 0.36 -16.88
N LEU A 296 -5.48 -0.41 -16.77
CA LEU A 296 -5.34 -1.41 -15.71
C LEU A 296 -5.19 -0.77 -14.33
N ALA A 297 -4.59 0.42 -14.22
CA ALA A 297 -4.57 1.17 -12.96
C ALA A 297 -5.98 1.60 -12.52
N VAL A 298 -6.81 2.05 -13.46
CA VAL A 298 -8.21 2.39 -13.16
C VAL A 298 -9.01 1.16 -12.73
N LEU A 299 -8.90 0.05 -13.44
CA LEU A 299 -9.61 -1.19 -13.10
C LEU A 299 -9.19 -1.72 -11.73
N THR A 300 -7.87 -1.82 -11.47
CA THR A 300 -7.35 -2.30 -10.19
C THR A 300 -7.75 -1.38 -9.05
N GLY A 301 -7.68 -0.07 -9.24
CA GLY A 301 -8.09 0.92 -8.24
C GLY A 301 -9.56 0.78 -7.86
N LEU A 302 -10.46 0.72 -8.86
CA LEU A 302 -11.88 0.59 -8.61
C LEU A 302 -12.23 -0.75 -7.95
N MET A 303 -11.59 -1.84 -8.37
CA MET A 303 -11.74 -3.16 -7.75
C MET A 303 -11.31 -3.17 -6.28
N LEU A 304 -10.21 -2.48 -5.97
CA LEU A 304 -9.68 -2.41 -4.61
C LEU A 304 -10.50 -1.53 -3.67
N ARG A 305 -11.03 -0.40 -4.14
CA ARG A 305 -11.73 0.56 -3.27
C ARG A 305 -13.01 1.16 -3.83
N GLY A 306 -13.67 0.51 -4.78
CA GLY A 306 -15.00 0.92 -5.26
C GLY A 306 -16.01 1.05 -4.10
N TRP A 307 -15.91 0.19 -3.09
CA TRP A 307 -16.71 0.28 -1.87
C TRP A 307 -16.56 1.63 -1.15
N ARG A 308 -15.35 2.18 -1.07
CA ARG A 308 -15.12 3.47 -0.43
C ARG A 308 -15.70 4.61 -1.26
N LYS A 309 -15.56 4.54 -2.59
CA LYS A 309 -16.17 5.53 -3.49
C LYS A 309 -17.70 5.57 -3.38
N GLY A 310 -18.32 4.40 -3.17
CA GLY A 310 -19.75 4.32 -2.86
C GLY A 310 -20.13 5.07 -1.59
N LEU A 311 -19.41 4.83 -0.48
CA LEU A 311 -19.62 5.53 0.78
C LEU A 311 -19.37 7.03 0.69
N ASP A 312 -18.30 7.45 0.03
CA ASP A 312 -17.93 8.87 -0.09
C ASP A 312 -18.99 9.63 -0.92
N ALA A 313 -19.51 9.00 -2.00
CA ALA A 313 -20.57 9.57 -2.81
C ALA A 313 -21.90 9.64 -2.03
N GLU A 314 -22.24 8.60 -1.28
CA GLU A 314 -23.46 8.60 -0.42
C GLU A 314 -23.38 9.67 0.67
N ALA A 315 -22.18 9.91 1.23
CA ALA A 315 -21.95 10.96 2.21
C ALA A 315 -21.89 12.38 1.61
N GLY A 316 -21.94 12.50 0.27
CA GLY A 316 -21.90 13.79 -0.41
C GLY A 316 -20.58 14.56 -0.23
N LEU A 317 -19.47 13.86 -0.06
CA LEU A 317 -18.17 14.48 0.22
C LEU A 317 -17.69 15.35 -0.96
N ARG A 318 -16.95 16.42 -0.62
CA ARG A 318 -16.17 17.20 -1.58
C ARG A 318 -14.69 16.85 -1.47
N LEU A 319 -14.05 16.74 -2.62
CA LEU A 319 -12.65 16.37 -2.74
C LEU A 319 -11.76 17.63 -2.85
N PRO A 320 -10.49 17.57 -2.45
CA PRO A 320 -9.60 18.73 -2.44
C PRO A 320 -9.46 19.41 -3.80
N HIS A 321 -9.51 18.66 -4.90
CA HIS A 321 -9.43 19.17 -6.28
C HIS A 321 -10.76 19.76 -6.80
N GLY A 322 -11.79 19.86 -5.96
CA GLY A 322 -13.03 20.56 -6.26
C GLY A 322 -14.20 19.68 -6.73
N TRP A 323 -13.97 18.41 -7.12
CA TRP A 323 -15.05 17.50 -7.46
C TRP A 323 -15.86 17.09 -6.22
N THR A 324 -17.11 16.74 -6.45
CA THR A 324 -17.87 15.93 -5.50
C THR A 324 -17.46 14.47 -5.62
N ALA A 325 -17.65 13.69 -4.57
CA ALA A 325 -17.40 12.26 -4.61
C ALA A 325 -18.31 11.51 -5.62
N ALA A 326 -19.48 12.08 -5.96
CA ALA A 326 -20.36 11.56 -7.01
C ALA A 326 -19.76 11.79 -8.41
N GLU A 327 -19.15 12.95 -8.68
CA GLU A 327 -18.43 13.21 -9.93
C GLU A 327 -17.21 12.30 -10.07
N ASP A 328 -16.47 12.10 -8.99
CA ASP A 328 -15.33 11.17 -8.92
C ASP A 328 -15.79 9.72 -9.19
N LEU A 329 -16.84 9.24 -8.52
CA LEU A 329 -17.42 7.92 -8.77
C LEU A 329 -17.84 7.75 -10.24
N THR A 330 -18.43 8.80 -10.83
CA THR A 330 -18.85 8.80 -12.26
C THR A 330 -17.65 8.68 -13.18
N TRP A 331 -16.59 9.45 -12.93
CA TRP A 331 -15.34 9.37 -13.70
C TRP A 331 -14.73 7.96 -13.65
N TRP A 332 -14.52 7.43 -12.43
CA TRP A 332 -13.96 6.09 -12.25
C TRP A 332 -14.80 5.00 -12.93
N SER A 333 -16.11 5.10 -12.82
CA SER A 333 -17.05 4.15 -13.43
C SER A 333 -16.97 4.16 -14.95
N ARG A 334 -16.96 5.34 -15.56
CA ARG A 334 -16.84 5.50 -17.01
C ARG A 334 -15.52 4.95 -17.53
N GLU A 335 -14.41 5.35 -16.93
CA GLU A 335 -13.07 4.91 -17.33
C GLU A 335 -12.89 3.40 -17.12
N ALA A 336 -13.40 2.84 -16.02
CA ALA A 336 -13.32 1.41 -15.78
C ALA A 336 -14.13 0.58 -16.79
N VAL A 337 -15.32 1.03 -17.18
CA VAL A 337 -16.11 0.35 -18.23
C VAL A 337 -15.36 0.38 -19.56
N ALA A 338 -14.84 1.55 -19.96
CA ALA A 338 -14.07 1.68 -21.20
C ALA A 338 -12.79 0.82 -21.18
N ALA A 339 -12.12 0.70 -20.03
CA ALA A 339 -10.98 -0.18 -19.85
C ALA A 339 -11.38 -1.67 -19.88
N GLY A 340 -12.51 -2.01 -19.26
CA GLY A 340 -13.07 -3.37 -19.26
C GLY A 340 -13.39 -3.90 -20.64
N ASP A 341 -13.91 -3.04 -21.54
CA ASP A 341 -14.19 -3.39 -22.92
C ASP A 341 -12.90 -3.76 -23.70
N ARG A 342 -11.75 -3.23 -23.29
CA ARG A 342 -10.42 -3.51 -23.88
C ARG A 342 -9.70 -4.72 -23.25
N LEU A 343 -10.22 -5.31 -22.16
CA LEU A 343 -9.67 -6.56 -21.61
C LEU A 343 -9.92 -7.78 -22.51
N GLN A 344 -10.90 -7.71 -23.38
CA GLN A 344 -11.25 -8.77 -24.35
C GLN A 344 -10.28 -8.77 -25.52
#